data_d4fb6675069e55f7ebe72c4445c9da29
#
_entry.id   d4fb6675069e55f7ebe72c4445c9da29
#
_cell.length_a   1.000
_cell.length_b   1.000
_cell.length_c   1.000
_cell.angle_alpha   90.00
_cell.angle_beta   90.00
_cell.angle_gamma   90.00
#
_symmetry.space_group_name_H-M   'P 1'
#
loop_
_entity.id
_entity.type
_entity.pdbx_description
1 polymer ?
#
loop_
_entity_poly.entity_id
_entity_poly.type
_entity_poly.pdbx_seq_one_letter_code
_entity_poly.pdbx_strand_id
1 'polypeptide(L)'
;MHLDYKFKTYKTPTTVQEAKATIHEIAGLLHASDESMIASMDADLKTVEELTNKHSGERPLVAFYSQFGLTGGKGSTFDDMCNYLKVTNAATQIGLGPFDNGTREDLIKSNPDIIFIPSVAYTSDGTTPATAEQLYSDPALQGVKAIANRRVYLVDSSQVMSYSQFMTRAMVSMAQNIYSM
;
A
#
# COMPACT_ATOMS: atom_id res chain seq x y z
N MET A 1 9.94 -41.76 -15.14
CA MET A 1 8.56 -41.31 -14.96
C MET A 1 8.51 -39.90 -15.49
N HIS A 2 7.92 -39.68 -16.68
CA HIS A 2 7.73 -38.33 -17.24
C HIS A 2 6.44 -37.77 -16.63
N LEU A 3 6.57 -36.78 -15.74
CA LEU A 3 5.42 -36.06 -15.22
C LEU A 3 5.11 -34.92 -16.18
N ASP A 4 3.97 -35.00 -16.82
CA ASP A 4 3.47 -33.95 -17.73
C ASP A 4 2.82 -32.84 -16.88
N TYR A 5 3.61 -31.82 -16.53
CA TYR A 5 3.13 -30.68 -15.77
C TYR A 5 2.51 -29.63 -16.72
N LYS A 6 1.28 -29.26 -16.42
CA LYS A 6 0.65 -28.10 -17.05
C LYS A 6 0.90 -26.86 -16.23
N PHE A 7 1.47 -25.84 -16.86
CA PHE A 7 1.74 -24.56 -16.24
C PHE A 7 0.79 -23.50 -16.80
N LYS A 8 0.29 -22.63 -15.93
CA LYS A 8 -0.40 -21.41 -16.32
C LYS A 8 0.28 -20.23 -15.66
N THR A 9 0.64 -19.24 -16.43
CA THR A 9 1.25 -17.99 -15.95
C THR A 9 0.21 -16.91 -15.87
N TYR A 10 0.31 -16.07 -14.84
CA TYR A 10 -0.53 -14.91 -14.63
C TYR A 10 0.33 -13.64 -14.64
N LYS A 11 -0.20 -12.55 -15.19
CA LYS A 11 0.34 -11.23 -14.92
C LYS A 11 0.10 -10.92 -13.46
N THR A 12 1.10 -10.39 -12.76
CA THR A 12 0.91 -9.91 -11.38
C THR A 12 -0.13 -8.78 -11.35
N PRO A 13 -1.23 -8.93 -10.60
CA PRO A 13 -2.21 -7.87 -10.47
C PRO A 13 -1.61 -6.62 -9.83
N THR A 14 -1.90 -5.46 -10.38
CA THR A 14 -1.50 -4.16 -9.81
C THR A 14 -2.69 -3.33 -9.35
N THR A 15 -3.90 -3.81 -9.60
CA THR A 15 -5.14 -3.17 -9.18
C THR A 15 -6.06 -4.15 -8.46
N VAL A 16 -6.98 -3.61 -7.66
CA VAL A 16 -8.04 -4.42 -7.01
C VAL A 16 -8.86 -5.20 -8.03
N GLN A 17 -9.17 -4.59 -9.18
CA GLN A 17 -9.97 -5.24 -10.22
C GLN A 17 -9.21 -6.40 -10.87
N GLU A 18 -7.91 -6.22 -11.16
CA GLU A 18 -7.07 -7.31 -11.67
C GLU A 18 -6.93 -8.43 -10.63
N ALA A 19 -6.80 -8.10 -9.33
CA ALA A 19 -6.75 -9.09 -8.26
C ALA A 19 -8.04 -9.91 -8.19
N LYS A 20 -9.21 -9.28 -8.23
CA LYS A 20 -10.51 -9.97 -8.27
C LYS A 20 -10.65 -10.87 -9.50
N ALA A 21 -10.26 -10.38 -10.67
CA ALA A 21 -10.30 -11.17 -11.90
C ALA A 21 -9.40 -12.41 -11.81
N THR A 22 -8.20 -12.27 -11.25
CA THR A 22 -7.25 -13.38 -11.05
C THR A 22 -7.80 -14.39 -10.05
N ILE A 23 -8.40 -13.94 -8.94
CA ILE A 23 -9.06 -14.82 -7.95
C ILE A 23 -10.17 -15.62 -8.62
N HIS A 24 -11.04 -14.97 -9.39
CA HIS A 24 -12.14 -15.61 -10.11
C HIS A 24 -11.65 -16.68 -11.08
N GLU A 25 -10.63 -16.37 -11.87
CA GLU A 25 -10.04 -17.30 -12.82
C GLU A 25 -9.41 -18.52 -12.12
N ILE A 26 -8.67 -18.31 -11.03
CA ILE A 26 -8.05 -19.40 -10.26
C ILE A 26 -9.14 -20.28 -9.63
N ALA A 27 -10.17 -19.68 -9.04
CA ALA A 27 -11.28 -20.42 -8.45
C ALA A 27 -11.99 -21.30 -9.50
N GLY A 28 -12.23 -20.77 -10.71
CA GLY A 28 -12.80 -21.53 -11.82
C GLY A 28 -11.94 -22.74 -12.23
N LEU A 29 -10.63 -22.58 -12.29
CA LEU A 29 -9.69 -23.67 -12.60
C LEU A 29 -9.66 -24.76 -11.52
N LEU A 30 -9.87 -24.37 -10.28
CA LEU A 30 -9.89 -25.29 -9.11
C LEU A 30 -11.28 -25.85 -8.82
N HIS A 31 -12.32 -25.48 -9.59
CA HIS A 31 -13.71 -25.78 -9.34
C HIS A 31 -14.14 -25.38 -7.92
N ALA A 32 -13.63 -24.26 -7.44
CA ALA A 32 -13.91 -23.67 -6.11
C ALA A 32 -14.78 -22.42 -6.23
N SER A 33 -15.48 -22.05 -5.15
CA SER A 33 -16.19 -20.77 -5.06
C SER A 33 -15.25 -19.68 -4.55
N ASP A 34 -15.32 -18.50 -5.17
CA ASP A 34 -14.65 -17.26 -4.75
C ASP A 34 -15.61 -16.25 -4.10
N GLU A 35 -16.90 -16.56 -4.01
CA GLU A 35 -17.96 -15.65 -3.57
C GLU A 35 -17.66 -14.98 -2.22
N SER A 36 -17.26 -15.76 -1.21
CA SER A 36 -16.98 -15.23 0.13
C SER A 36 -15.77 -14.30 0.14
N MET A 37 -14.77 -14.61 -0.70
CA MET A 37 -13.55 -13.81 -0.82
C MET A 37 -13.84 -12.47 -1.51
N ILE A 38 -14.56 -12.50 -2.62
CA ILE A 38 -14.99 -11.30 -3.34
C ILE A 38 -15.93 -10.44 -2.48
N ALA A 39 -16.89 -11.05 -1.79
CA ALA A 39 -17.79 -10.33 -0.88
C ALA A 39 -17.04 -9.64 0.27
N SER A 40 -15.99 -10.29 0.81
CA SER A 40 -15.12 -9.66 1.82
C SER A 40 -14.37 -8.44 1.26
N MET A 41 -13.82 -8.55 0.04
CA MET A 41 -13.17 -7.42 -0.62
C MET A 41 -14.15 -6.26 -0.85
N ASP A 42 -15.38 -6.56 -1.27
CA ASP A 42 -16.41 -5.53 -1.50
C ASP A 42 -16.82 -4.84 -0.19
N ALA A 43 -16.94 -5.59 0.91
CA ALA A 43 -17.23 -5.04 2.23
C ALA A 43 -16.11 -4.10 2.73
N ASP A 44 -14.84 -4.50 2.53
CA ASP A 44 -13.68 -3.65 2.85
C ASP A 44 -13.72 -2.35 2.04
N LEU A 45 -13.94 -2.44 0.72
CA LEU A 45 -14.02 -1.27 -0.17
C LEU A 45 -15.16 -0.32 0.22
N LYS A 46 -16.31 -0.88 0.60
CA LYS A 46 -17.43 -0.09 1.11
C LYS A 46 -17.04 0.67 2.39
N THR A 47 -16.35 0.00 3.31
CA THR A 47 -15.82 0.64 4.53
C THR A 47 -14.86 1.78 4.19
N VAL A 48 -13.96 1.57 3.24
CA VAL A 48 -13.05 2.62 2.75
C VAL A 48 -13.84 3.80 2.17
N GLU A 49 -14.84 3.53 1.34
CA GLU A 49 -15.69 4.56 0.76
C GLU A 49 -16.43 5.38 1.84
N GLU A 50 -17.01 4.72 2.84
CA GLU A 50 -17.70 5.38 3.96
C GLU A 50 -16.76 6.29 4.76
N LEU A 51 -15.51 5.88 4.98
CA LEU A 51 -14.51 6.69 5.67
C LEU A 51 -14.07 7.89 4.82
N THR A 52 -13.77 7.65 3.55
CA THR A 52 -13.30 8.70 2.63
C THR A 52 -14.37 9.75 2.32
N ASN A 53 -15.65 9.36 2.26
CA ASN A 53 -16.76 10.26 1.98
C ASN A 53 -17.08 11.22 3.14
N LYS A 54 -16.63 10.93 4.35
CA LYS A 54 -16.75 11.84 5.51
C LYS A 54 -15.77 13.01 5.43
N HIS A 55 -14.76 12.91 4.60
CA HIS A 55 -13.72 13.93 4.45
C HIS A 55 -14.05 14.84 3.26
N SER A 56 -14.20 16.14 3.54
CA SER A 56 -14.49 17.17 2.52
C SER A 56 -13.31 18.08 2.19
N GLY A 57 -12.14 17.80 2.78
CA GLY A 57 -10.93 18.59 2.60
C GLY A 57 -10.10 18.21 1.37
N GLU A 58 -8.92 18.83 1.25
CA GLU A 58 -7.95 18.48 0.23
C GLU A 58 -7.45 17.04 0.43
N ARG A 59 -7.05 16.41 -0.67
CA ARG A 59 -6.49 15.06 -0.64
C ARG A 59 -5.11 15.10 0.05
N PRO A 60 -4.91 14.40 1.17
CA PRO A 60 -3.62 14.38 1.82
C PRO A 60 -2.56 13.75 0.91
N LEU A 61 -1.34 14.26 0.98
CA LEU A 61 -0.18 13.68 0.31
C LEU A 61 0.38 12.54 1.18
N VAL A 62 0.39 11.34 0.63
CA VAL A 62 0.75 10.11 1.35
C VAL A 62 1.99 9.47 0.73
N ALA A 63 2.94 9.08 1.57
CA ALA A 63 4.13 8.33 1.16
C ALA A 63 4.09 6.91 1.71
N PHE A 64 4.51 5.93 0.92
CA PHE A 64 4.89 4.60 1.39
C PHE A 64 6.41 4.51 1.41
N TYR A 65 6.96 4.41 2.62
CA TYR A 65 8.40 4.44 2.84
C TYR A 65 8.87 3.13 3.44
N SER A 66 9.69 2.42 2.71
CA SER A 66 10.24 1.12 3.08
C SER A 66 11.75 1.20 3.33
N GLN A 67 12.38 0.08 3.62
CA GLN A 67 13.84 -0.06 3.67
C GLN A 67 14.53 0.29 2.34
N PHE A 68 13.79 0.30 1.23
CA PHE A 68 14.29 0.68 -0.09
C PHE A 68 14.08 2.17 -0.40
N GLY A 69 13.53 2.94 0.54
CA GLY A 69 13.19 4.34 0.38
C GLY A 69 11.73 4.58 0.03
N LEU A 70 11.43 5.69 -0.64
CA LEU A 70 10.10 6.05 -1.12
C LEU A 70 9.71 5.15 -2.29
N THR A 71 8.67 4.34 -2.12
CA THR A 71 8.27 3.30 -3.07
C THR A 71 6.79 3.38 -3.41
N GLY A 72 6.33 2.48 -4.29
CA GLY A 72 4.92 2.36 -4.63
C GLY A 72 4.42 3.45 -5.58
N GLY A 73 5.26 3.84 -6.55
CA GLY A 73 4.93 4.85 -7.55
C GLY A 73 3.85 4.42 -8.57
N LYS A 74 3.70 5.20 -9.62
CA LYS A 74 2.63 5.08 -10.62
C LYS A 74 2.52 3.67 -11.20
N GLY A 75 1.31 3.09 -11.11
CA GLY A 75 1.01 1.76 -11.62
C GLY A 75 1.35 0.61 -10.66
N SER A 76 1.74 0.89 -9.42
CA SER A 76 1.88 -0.10 -8.35
C SER A 76 0.54 -0.39 -7.67
N THR A 77 0.48 -1.44 -6.84
CA THR A 77 -0.68 -1.71 -5.99
C THR A 77 -0.95 -0.57 -5.00
N PHE A 78 0.10 0.05 -4.47
CA PHE A 78 -0.04 1.19 -3.57
C PHE A 78 -0.65 2.41 -4.28
N ASP A 79 -0.28 2.65 -5.53
CA ASP A 79 -0.86 3.72 -6.34
C ASP A 79 -2.37 3.49 -6.59
N ASP A 80 -2.79 2.25 -6.86
CA ASP A 80 -4.20 1.90 -6.96
C ASP A 80 -4.93 2.08 -5.62
N MET A 81 -4.33 1.66 -4.49
CA MET A 81 -4.87 1.91 -3.15
C MET A 81 -5.08 3.40 -2.87
N CYS A 82 -4.14 4.27 -3.28
CA CYS A 82 -4.26 5.71 -3.13
C CYS A 82 -5.49 6.29 -3.84
N ASN A 83 -5.87 5.71 -4.99
CA ASN A 83 -7.09 6.11 -5.70
C ASN A 83 -8.35 5.82 -4.88
N TYR A 84 -8.48 4.60 -4.32
CA TYR A 84 -9.60 4.25 -3.44
C TYR A 84 -9.63 5.08 -2.15
N LEU A 85 -8.45 5.34 -1.58
CA LEU A 85 -8.28 6.14 -0.38
C LEU A 85 -8.48 7.64 -0.62
N LYS A 86 -8.67 8.08 -1.85
CA LYS A 86 -8.80 9.51 -2.24
C LYS A 86 -7.64 10.37 -1.73
N VAL A 87 -6.43 9.83 -1.76
CA VAL A 87 -5.19 10.52 -1.39
C VAL A 87 -4.30 10.76 -2.60
N THR A 88 -3.33 11.64 -2.46
CA THR A 88 -2.28 11.86 -3.48
C THR A 88 -1.07 11.00 -3.12
N ASN A 89 -0.54 10.26 -4.09
CA ASN A 89 0.64 9.41 -3.90
C ASN A 89 1.91 10.23 -4.13
N ALA A 90 2.74 10.38 -3.09
CA ALA A 90 3.98 11.15 -3.13
C ALA A 90 4.99 10.59 -4.16
N ALA A 91 5.11 9.26 -4.26
CA ALA A 91 6.00 8.62 -5.21
C ALA A 91 5.57 8.88 -6.67
N THR A 92 4.27 8.77 -6.95
CA THR A 92 3.70 9.09 -8.27
C THR A 92 3.87 10.57 -8.61
N GLN A 93 3.70 11.48 -7.63
CA GLN A 93 3.82 12.92 -7.84
C GLN A 93 5.23 13.33 -8.30
N ILE A 94 6.27 12.65 -7.84
CA ILE A 94 7.66 12.90 -8.27
C ILE A 94 8.09 12.05 -9.47
N GLY A 95 7.17 11.30 -10.07
CA GLY A 95 7.40 10.57 -11.32
C GLY A 95 7.96 9.17 -11.15
N LEU A 96 7.95 8.58 -9.95
CA LEU A 96 8.36 7.19 -9.74
C LEU A 96 7.34 6.22 -10.34
N GLY A 97 7.85 5.17 -10.99
CA GLY A 97 7.10 4.03 -11.48
C GLY A 97 6.88 2.94 -10.42
N PRO A 98 6.30 1.80 -10.82
CA PRO A 98 5.86 0.77 -9.87
C PRO A 98 7.01 0.03 -9.16
N PHE A 99 8.21 0.04 -9.74
CA PHE A 99 9.41 -0.66 -9.22
C PHE A 99 10.55 0.31 -8.89
N ASP A 100 10.32 1.62 -9.03
CA ASP A 100 11.32 2.61 -8.71
C ASP A 100 11.38 2.83 -7.20
N ASN A 101 12.57 3.19 -6.73
CA ASN A 101 12.81 3.56 -5.36
C ASN A 101 13.36 4.99 -5.31
N GLY A 102 12.65 5.87 -4.63
CA GLY A 102 13.11 7.21 -4.33
C GLY A 102 14.02 7.23 -3.10
N THR A 103 14.81 8.26 -3.01
CA THR A 103 15.76 8.48 -1.92
C THR A 103 15.08 9.10 -0.69
N ARG A 104 15.85 9.27 0.39
CA ARG A 104 15.43 10.06 1.55
C ARG A 104 15.23 11.54 1.18
N GLU A 105 16.04 12.06 0.29
CA GLU A 105 15.94 13.42 -0.24
C GLU A 105 14.64 13.61 -1.03
N ASP A 106 14.19 12.58 -1.76
CA ASP A 106 12.91 12.60 -2.46
C ASP A 106 11.73 12.62 -1.47
N LEU A 107 11.83 11.90 -0.35
CA LEU A 107 10.84 11.98 0.74
C LEU A 107 10.78 13.38 1.33
N ILE A 108 11.94 14.00 1.62
CA ILE A 108 12.03 15.37 2.15
C ILE A 108 11.42 16.36 1.15
N LYS A 109 11.77 16.25 -0.11
CA LYS A 109 11.29 17.14 -1.18
C LYS A 109 9.80 17.02 -1.42
N SER A 110 9.25 15.78 -1.38
CA SER A 110 7.82 15.56 -1.55
C SER A 110 7.01 16.08 -0.36
N ASN A 111 7.60 16.13 0.84
CA ASN A 111 7.01 16.67 2.07
C ASN A 111 5.60 16.13 2.37
N PRO A 112 5.43 14.82 2.51
CA PRO A 112 4.11 14.21 2.68
C PRO A 112 3.44 14.59 4.00
N ASP A 113 2.10 14.58 3.99
CA ASP A 113 1.28 14.79 5.18
C ASP A 113 1.21 13.54 6.06
N ILE A 114 1.37 12.36 5.43
CA ILE A 114 1.32 11.05 6.10
C ILE A 114 2.37 10.14 5.48
N ILE A 115 3.03 9.34 6.34
CA ILE A 115 3.93 8.27 5.92
C ILE A 115 3.38 6.94 6.42
N PHE A 116 3.25 5.97 5.52
CA PHE A 116 3.06 4.57 5.88
C PHE A 116 4.38 3.82 5.76
N ILE A 117 4.68 3.00 6.77
CA ILE A 117 5.83 2.09 6.77
C ILE A 117 5.35 0.65 6.95
N PRO A 118 5.96 -0.33 6.28
CA PRO A 118 5.58 -1.73 6.45
C PRO A 118 5.94 -2.22 7.85
N SER A 119 5.06 -3.01 8.49
CA SER A 119 5.25 -3.55 9.85
C SER A 119 6.42 -4.55 9.95
N VAL A 120 6.79 -5.15 8.83
CA VAL A 120 8.00 -5.98 8.71
C VAL A 120 8.87 -5.34 7.64
N ALA A 121 9.60 -4.30 8.03
CA ALA A 121 10.73 -3.80 7.26
C ALA A 121 11.99 -4.30 7.95
N TYR A 122 12.76 -5.10 7.24
CA TYR A 122 14.09 -5.45 7.71
C TYR A 122 15.03 -4.30 7.34
N THR A 123 15.90 -3.92 8.26
CA THR A 123 17.06 -3.08 7.92
C THR A 123 17.93 -3.82 6.91
N SER A 124 18.81 -3.12 6.21
CA SER A 124 19.71 -3.70 5.21
C SER A 124 20.58 -4.85 5.74
N ASP A 125 20.73 -4.96 7.06
CA ASP A 125 21.40 -6.05 7.77
C ASP A 125 20.42 -7.17 8.20
N GLY A 126 19.13 -7.04 7.96
CA GLY A 126 18.11 -8.03 8.28
C GLY A 126 17.75 -8.15 9.76
N THR A 127 18.22 -7.26 10.61
CA THR A 127 18.18 -7.47 12.07
C THR A 127 17.18 -6.59 12.82
N THR A 128 16.77 -5.45 12.26
CA THR A 128 15.91 -4.50 12.99
C THR A 128 14.68 -4.10 12.17
N PRO A 129 13.45 -4.24 12.71
CA PRO A 129 12.28 -3.69 12.05
C PRO A 129 12.39 -2.16 11.95
N ALA A 130 12.05 -1.59 10.79
CA ALA A 130 11.90 -0.13 10.68
C ALA A 130 10.75 0.29 11.59
N THR A 131 10.97 1.29 12.42
CA THR A 131 9.97 1.82 13.34
C THR A 131 9.69 3.29 13.03
N ALA A 132 8.51 3.75 13.37
CA ALA A 132 8.19 5.18 13.27
C ALA A 132 9.18 6.03 14.09
N GLU A 133 9.68 5.51 15.22
CA GLU A 133 10.63 6.20 16.09
C GLU A 133 11.98 6.49 15.41
N GLN A 134 12.44 5.60 14.52
CA GLN A 134 13.64 5.86 13.73
C GLN A 134 13.46 7.06 12.80
N LEU A 135 12.29 7.20 12.17
CA LEU A 135 11.98 8.37 11.34
C LEU A 135 11.82 9.63 12.18
N TYR A 136 11.19 9.54 13.35
CA TYR A 136 11.03 10.68 14.27
C TYR A 136 12.36 11.15 14.87
N SER A 137 13.34 10.28 15.04
CA SER A 137 14.67 10.63 15.60
C SER A 137 15.68 11.10 14.53
N ASP A 138 15.36 10.97 13.23
CA ASP A 138 16.25 11.41 12.16
C ASP A 138 16.23 12.95 12.04
N PRO A 139 17.36 13.66 12.33
CA PRO A 139 17.41 15.11 12.26
C PRO A 139 17.12 15.68 10.86
N ALA A 140 17.42 14.93 9.80
CA ALA A 140 17.17 15.36 8.43
C ALA A 140 15.68 15.38 8.05
N LEU A 141 14.85 14.60 8.76
CA LEU A 141 13.43 14.47 8.49
C LEU A 141 12.55 15.41 9.31
N GLN A 142 13.09 16.19 10.26
CA GLN A 142 12.31 17.03 11.17
C GLN A 142 11.44 18.08 10.47
N GLY A 143 11.84 18.51 9.26
CA GLY A 143 11.07 19.44 8.44
C GLY A 143 9.92 18.80 7.65
N VAL A 144 9.82 17.47 7.60
CA VAL A 144 8.76 16.75 6.88
C VAL A 144 7.46 16.83 7.68
N LYS A 145 6.37 17.26 7.06
CA LYS A 145 5.06 17.44 7.72
C LYS A 145 4.59 16.20 8.50
N ALA A 146 4.70 15.01 7.91
CA ALA A 146 4.32 13.76 8.55
C ALA A 146 5.13 13.50 9.84
N ILE A 147 6.40 13.87 9.86
CA ILE A 147 7.29 13.72 11.02
C ILE A 147 6.94 14.75 12.09
N ALA A 148 6.86 16.03 11.71
CA ALA A 148 6.53 17.12 12.61
C ALA A 148 5.16 16.93 13.30
N ASN A 149 4.20 16.37 12.59
CA ASN A 149 2.84 16.12 13.07
C ASN A 149 2.65 14.68 13.63
N ARG A 150 3.70 13.88 13.73
CA ARG A 150 3.70 12.49 14.21
C ARG A 150 2.69 11.59 13.47
N ARG A 151 2.57 11.78 12.16
CA ARG A 151 1.68 11.01 11.28
C ARG A 151 2.44 9.96 10.47
N VAL A 152 3.19 9.11 11.17
CA VAL A 152 3.83 7.92 10.62
C VAL A 152 3.14 6.69 11.19
N TYR A 153 2.59 5.85 10.32
CA TYR A 153 1.79 4.69 10.70
C TYR A 153 2.38 3.41 10.14
N LEU A 154 2.37 2.36 10.95
CA LEU A 154 2.69 1.03 10.48
C LEU A 154 1.47 0.45 9.75
N VAL A 155 1.73 -0.22 8.63
CA VAL A 155 0.75 -1.00 7.89
C VAL A 155 1.25 -2.44 7.75
N ASP A 156 0.35 -3.41 7.88
CA ASP A 156 0.69 -4.82 7.78
C ASP A 156 1.30 -5.13 6.40
N SER A 157 2.56 -5.55 6.40
CA SER A 157 3.33 -5.85 5.19
C SER A 157 2.67 -6.96 4.36
N SER A 158 2.09 -7.97 5.03
CA SER A 158 1.42 -9.09 4.35
C SER A 158 0.16 -8.64 3.59
N GLN A 159 -0.38 -7.50 3.94
CA GLN A 159 -1.57 -6.93 3.34
C GLN A 159 -1.23 -5.86 2.31
N VAL A 160 -0.43 -4.85 2.65
CA VAL A 160 -0.12 -3.72 1.75
C VAL A 160 0.74 -4.14 0.56
N MET A 161 1.58 -5.14 0.72
CA MET A 161 2.41 -5.69 -0.37
C MET A 161 1.75 -6.89 -1.07
N SER A 162 0.50 -7.21 -0.73
CA SER A 162 -0.24 -8.32 -1.33
C SER A 162 -0.75 -7.96 -2.72
N TYR A 163 -0.82 -8.98 -3.57
CA TYR A 163 -1.47 -8.94 -4.89
C TYR A 163 -2.81 -9.70 -4.89
N SER A 164 -3.46 -9.80 -3.72
CA SER A 164 -4.64 -10.64 -3.49
C SER A 164 -5.72 -9.89 -2.70
N GLN A 165 -6.70 -10.63 -2.19
CA GLN A 165 -7.78 -10.10 -1.35
C GLN A 165 -7.31 -9.28 -0.13
N PHE A 166 -6.09 -9.47 0.32
CA PHE A 166 -5.59 -8.78 1.52
C PHE A 166 -5.28 -7.30 1.29
N MET A 167 -5.12 -6.86 0.04
CA MET A 167 -4.88 -5.45 -0.26
C MET A 167 -6.06 -4.55 0.16
N THR A 168 -7.30 -5.05 0.15
CA THR A 168 -8.47 -4.28 0.60
C THR A 168 -8.48 -4.08 2.12
N ARG A 169 -7.98 -5.05 2.89
CA ARG A 169 -7.79 -4.92 4.34
C ARG A 169 -6.74 -3.87 4.70
N ALA A 170 -5.64 -3.82 3.95
CA ALA A 170 -4.66 -2.75 4.11
C ALA A 170 -5.31 -1.37 3.93
N MET A 171 -6.16 -1.22 2.90
CA MET A 171 -6.86 0.05 2.65
C MET A 171 -7.81 0.43 3.79
N VAL A 172 -8.51 -0.51 4.43
CA VAL A 172 -9.36 -0.21 5.61
C VAL A 172 -8.51 0.36 6.76
N SER A 173 -7.40 -0.30 7.09
CA SER A 173 -6.48 0.17 8.13
C SER A 173 -5.89 1.55 7.79
N MET A 174 -5.47 1.75 6.54
CA MET A 174 -4.95 3.03 6.08
C MET A 174 -6.01 4.13 6.13
N ALA A 175 -7.24 3.87 5.67
CA ALA A 175 -8.35 4.82 5.73
C ALA A 175 -8.66 5.26 7.16
N GLN A 176 -8.64 4.32 8.12
CA GLN A 176 -8.81 4.63 9.54
C GLN A 176 -7.72 5.58 10.04
N ASN A 177 -6.45 5.33 9.72
CA ASN A 177 -5.33 6.21 10.10
C ASN A 177 -5.37 7.58 9.42
N ILE A 178 -5.94 7.69 8.24
CA ILE A 178 -6.05 8.94 7.48
C ILE A 178 -7.22 9.79 7.99
N TYR A 179 -8.39 9.16 8.23
CA TYR A 179 -9.68 9.85 8.34
C TYR A 179 -10.38 9.73 9.69
N SER A 180 -9.93 8.85 10.61
CA SER A 180 -10.58 8.68 11.93
C SER A 180 -9.90 9.52 13.02
N MET A 181 -9.64 10.80 12.74
CA MET A 181 -9.22 11.76 13.77
C MET A 181 -10.41 12.54 14.29
#